data_1ef4280083ef35942dfdb8ebc03dc46c
#
_entry.id   1ef4280083ef35942dfdb8ebc03dc46c
#
_cell.length_a   1.000
_cell.length_b   1.000
_cell.length_c   1.000
_cell.angle_alpha   90.00
_cell.angle_beta   90.00
_cell.angle_gamma   90.00
#
_symmetry.space_group_name_H-M   'P 1'
#
loop_
_entity.id
_entity.type
_entity.pdbx_description
1 polymer ?
#
loop_
_entity_poly.entity_id
_entity_poly.type
_entity_poly.pdbx_seq_one_letter_code
_entity_poly.pdbx_strand_id
1 'polypeptide(L)'
;MADTPEQEGLEVQTSAEFRPLTRLERRTLWLKEYGEQDLALQSWARIVEQQGIEIEVMFQMHGLLVFGIMVSTQAYAQFYINLHEDMYRKEEPETADFLRDYYTALIPTPDQPEIGPEGLPTMFRYAHLRNVTLMSAGHKVKLPYWRGKLSEIDGFVLGASAGE
;
A
#
# COMPACT_ATOMS: atom_id res chain seq x y z
N MET A 1 41.36 -43.16 -31.29
CA MET A 1 40.11 -42.57 -31.79
C MET A 1 39.23 -42.38 -30.56
N ALA A 2 39.19 -41.14 -30.11
CA ALA A 2 38.38 -40.74 -28.95
C ALA A 2 37.26 -39.86 -29.50
N ASP A 3 36.03 -40.33 -29.34
CA ASP A 3 34.81 -39.58 -29.66
C ASP A 3 34.61 -38.44 -28.66
N THR A 4 34.57 -37.25 -29.20
CA THR A 4 34.18 -36.04 -28.47
C THR A 4 32.65 -35.93 -28.50
N PRO A 5 31.93 -35.82 -27.40
CA PRO A 5 30.49 -35.57 -27.43
C PRO A 5 30.24 -34.14 -27.85
N GLU A 6 29.41 -33.98 -28.89
CA GLU A 6 28.82 -32.72 -29.32
C GLU A 6 28.06 -32.07 -28.15
N GLN A 7 28.49 -30.88 -27.81
CA GLN A 7 27.70 -30.00 -26.92
C GLN A 7 26.52 -29.49 -27.73
N GLU A 8 25.34 -30.07 -27.48
CA GLU A 8 24.05 -29.43 -27.83
C GLU A 8 23.94 -28.07 -27.15
N GLY A 9 24.06 -27.04 -27.96
CA GLY A 9 23.84 -25.68 -27.51
C GLY A 9 22.40 -25.50 -27.04
N LEU A 10 22.23 -25.26 -25.73
CA LEU A 10 21.01 -24.70 -25.18
C LEU A 10 20.78 -23.33 -25.83
N GLU A 11 19.95 -23.29 -26.88
CA GLU A 11 19.36 -22.02 -27.35
C GLU A 11 18.58 -21.41 -26.21
N VAL A 12 19.16 -20.42 -25.54
CA VAL A 12 18.48 -19.52 -24.64
C VAL A 12 17.41 -18.83 -25.49
N GLN A 13 16.14 -19.23 -25.29
CA GLN A 13 15.01 -18.54 -25.87
C GLN A 13 15.07 -17.08 -25.41
N THR A 14 15.50 -16.23 -26.32
CA THR A 14 15.54 -14.78 -26.16
C THR A 14 14.19 -14.29 -25.69
N SER A 15 14.23 -13.56 -24.59
CA SER A 15 13.15 -12.82 -23.93
C SER A 15 12.02 -12.46 -24.89
N ALA A 16 10.80 -12.84 -24.52
CA ALA A 16 9.59 -12.31 -25.13
C ALA A 16 9.74 -10.78 -25.20
N GLU A 17 9.76 -10.22 -26.41
CA GLU A 17 9.80 -8.77 -26.62
C GLU A 17 8.65 -8.14 -25.84
N PHE A 18 9.00 -7.39 -24.81
CA PHE A 18 8.05 -6.71 -23.93
C PHE A 18 7.42 -5.56 -24.74
N ARG A 19 6.33 -5.84 -25.46
CA ARG A 19 5.61 -4.78 -26.15
C ARG A 19 4.85 -3.95 -25.14
N PRO A 20 4.81 -2.61 -25.27
CA PRO A 20 3.97 -1.78 -24.43
C PRO A 20 2.49 -2.14 -24.65
N LEU A 21 1.74 -2.20 -23.54
CA LEU A 21 0.31 -2.45 -23.57
C LEU A 21 -0.42 -1.32 -24.33
N THR A 22 -1.41 -1.67 -25.12
CA THR A 22 -2.32 -0.72 -25.75
C THR A 22 -3.18 -0.02 -24.68
N ARG A 23 -3.78 1.12 -25.03
CA ARG A 23 -4.71 1.83 -24.12
C ARG A 23 -5.84 0.92 -23.63
N LEU A 24 -6.39 0.08 -24.50
CA LEU A 24 -7.48 -0.84 -24.14
C LEU A 24 -7.02 -1.91 -23.17
N GLU A 25 -5.86 -2.51 -23.39
CA GLU A 25 -5.28 -3.52 -22.48
C GLU A 25 -4.98 -2.93 -21.11
N ARG A 26 -4.40 -1.72 -21.03
CA ARG A 26 -4.17 -1.02 -19.76
C ARG A 26 -5.48 -0.74 -19.01
N ARG A 27 -6.51 -0.26 -19.72
CA ARG A 27 -7.84 -0.04 -19.15
C ARG A 27 -8.47 -1.32 -18.61
N THR A 28 -8.35 -2.42 -19.34
CA THR A 28 -8.88 -3.74 -18.93
C THR A 28 -8.17 -4.24 -17.67
N LEU A 29 -6.84 -4.13 -17.61
CA LEU A 29 -6.05 -4.47 -16.42
C LEU A 29 -6.42 -3.60 -15.23
N TRP A 30 -6.58 -2.29 -15.44
CA TRP A 30 -6.97 -1.35 -14.39
C TRP A 30 -8.36 -1.70 -13.82
N LEU A 31 -9.36 -1.94 -14.68
CA LEU A 31 -10.70 -2.34 -14.25
C LEU A 31 -10.70 -3.68 -13.52
N LYS A 32 -9.88 -4.63 -13.95
CA LYS A 32 -9.72 -5.93 -13.27
C LYS A 32 -9.10 -5.77 -11.87
N GLU A 33 -8.15 -4.86 -11.73
CA GLU A 33 -7.42 -4.66 -10.47
C GLU A 33 -8.19 -3.77 -9.48
N TYR A 34 -8.95 -2.79 -9.96
CA TYR A 34 -9.57 -1.75 -9.14
C TYR A 34 -11.07 -1.59 -9.31
N GLY A 35 -11.69 -2.30 -10.26
CA GLY A 35 -13.09 -2.10 -10.62
C GLY A 35 -14.11 -2.44 -9.53
N GLU A 36 -13.70 -3.21 -8.52
CA GLU A 36 -14.53 -3.61 -7.38
C GLU A 36 -14.30 -2.74 -6.14
N GLN A 37 -13.42 -1.73 -6.21
CA GLN A 37 -13.12 -0.89 -5.07
C GLN A 37 -14.22 0.15 -4.82
N ASP A 38 -14.48 0.41 -3.53
CA ASP A 38 -15.41 1.45 -3.11
C ASP A 38 -14.86 2.85 -3.46
N LEU A 39 -15.55 3.53 -4.40
CA LEU A 39 -15.16 4.87 -4.86
C LEU A 39 -15.30 5.93 -3.78
N ALA A 40 -16.22 5.77 -2.83
CA ALA A 40 -16.37 6.71 -1.70
C ALA A 40 -15.16 6.59 -0.78
N LEU A 41 -14.73 5.37 -0.46
CA LEU A 41 -13.52 5.13 0.33
C LEU A 41 -12.27 5.63 -0.38
N GLN A 42 -12.16 5.44 -1.69
CA GLN A 42 -11.07 5.99 -2.52
C GLN A 42 -11.03 7.53 -2.48
N SER A 43 -12.19 8.17 -2.49
CA SER A 43 -12.27 9.64 -2.38
C SER A 43 -11.76 10.13 -1.03
N TRP A 44 -12.12 9.44 0.06
CA TRP A 44 -11.60 9.76 1.40
C TRP A 44 -10.11 9.52 1.53
N ALA A 45 -9.61 8.40 1.00
CA ALA A 45 -8.17 8.14 0.95
C ALA A 45 -7.42 9.25 0.22
N ARG A 46 -7.96 9.73 -0.91
CA ARG A 46 -7.40 10.86 -1.67
C ARG A 46 -7.34 12.14 -0.85
N ILE A 47 -8.44 12.49 -0.17
CA ILE A 47 -8.49 13.71 0.66
C ILE A 47 -7.45 13.65 1.78
N VAL A 48 -7.32 12.51 2.46
CA VAL A 48 -6.32 12.29 3.51
C VAL A 48 -4.90 12.42 2.95
N GLU A 49 -4.61 11.78 1.80
CA GLU A 49 -3.27 11.81 1.20
C GLU A 49 -2.89 13.21 0.68
N GLN A 50 -3.80 13.91 0.03
CA GLN A 50 -3.49 15.21 -0.60
C GLN A 50 -3.55 16.38 0.36
N GLN A 51 -4.46 16.36 1.33
CA GLN A 51 -4.67 17.48 2.24
C GLN A 51 -4.05 17.27 3.63
N GLY A 52 -3.58 16.05 3.91
CA GLY A 52 -2.99 15.71 5.21
C GLY A 52 -3.99 15.77 6.36
N ILE A 53 -5.30 15.76 6.09
CA ILE A 53 -6.31 15.72 7.14
C ILE A 53 -6.40 14.31 7.74
N GLU A 54 -6.80 14.24 8.98
CA GLU A 54 -6.95 12.99 9.72
C GLU A 54 -8.43 12.74 10.01
N ILE A 55 -8.90 11.50 9.81
CA ILE A 55 -10.31 11.15 9.92
C ILE A 55 -10.46 9.89 10.76
N GLU A 56 -11.28 9.94 11.81
CA GLU A 56 -11.68 8.74 12.55
C GLU A 56 -12.50 7.81 11.66
N VAL A 57 -12.12 6.54 11.61
CA VAL A 57 -12.79 5.52 10.79
C VAL A 57 -12.90 4.19 11.53
N MET A 58 -13.91 3.43 11.15
CA MET A 58 -13.98 2.00 11.39
C MET A 58 -14.06 1.28 10.06
N PHE A 59 -13.17 0.32 9.84
CA PHE A 59 -13.20 -0.61 8.71
C PHE A 59 -13.69 -1.98 9.16
N GLN A 60 -14.51 -2.60 8.34
CA GLN A 60 -14.86 -4.00 8.46
C GLN A 60 -14.09 -4.78 7.38
N MET A 61 -13.39 -5.84 7.79
CA MET A 61 -12.56 -6.67 6.92
C MET A 61 -12.69 -8.14 7.34
N HIS A 62 -13.42 -8.95 6.59
CA HIS A 62 -13.53 -10.40 6.81
C HIS A 62 -13.83 -10.79 8.28
N GLY A 63 -14.73 -10.04 8.94
CA GLY A 63 -15.10 -10.26 10.35
C GLY A 63 -14.18 -9.60 11.38
N LEU A 64 -13.14 -8.90 10.95
CA LEU A 64 -12.33 -8.02 11.79
C LEU A 64 -12.89 -6.59 11.73
N LEU A 65 -13.00 -5.92 12.87
CA LEU A 65 -13.25 -4.49 12.95
C LEU A 65 -11.95 -3.77 13.29
N VAL A 66 -11.61 -2.78 12.47
CA VAL A 66 -10.39 -1.98 12.59
C VAL A 66 -10.80 -0.53 12.84
N PHE A 67 -10.65 -0.06 14.07
CA PHE A 67 -10.88 1.33 14.45
C PHE A 67 -9.56 2.09 14.44
N GLY A 68 -9.57 3.35 14.04
CA GLY A 68 -8.38 4.19 14.10
C GLY A 68 -8.61 5.53 13.42
N ILE A 69 -7.55 6.29 13.33
CA ILE A 69 -7.54 7.59 12.66
C ILE A 69 -6.79 7.39 11.33
N MET A 70 -7.49 7.57 10.21
CA MET A 70 -6.91 7.48 8.89
C MET A 70 -5.95 8.65 8.68
N VAL A 71 -4.72 8.34 8.26
CA VAL A 71 -3.61 9.28 8.07
C VAL A 71 -2.96 9.07 6.71
N SER A 72 -2.21 10.07 6.26
CA SER A 72 -1.46 9.96 5.01
C SER A 72 -0.33 8.92 5.07
N THR A 73 0.07 8.43 3.90
CA THR A 73 1.26 7.56 3.76
C THR A 73 2.50 8.25 4.32
N GLN A 74 2.62 9.58 4.16
CA GLN A 74 3.72 10.36 4.72
C GLN A 74 3.75 10.29 6.25
N ALA A 75 2.61 10.47 6.92
CA ALA A 75 2.54 10.39 8.39
C ALA A 75 2.89 8.97 8.90
N TYR A 76 2.40 7.94 8.20
CA TYR A 76 2.75 6.55 8.48
C TYR A 76 4.25 6.28 8.31
N ALA A 77 4.83 6.68 7.18
CA ALA A 77 6.24 6.48 6.89
C ALA A 77 7.13 7.21 7.92
N GLN A 78 6.81 8.47 8.24
CA GLN A 78 7.57 9.26 9.20
C GLN A 78 7.58 8.63 10.60
N PHE A 79 6.47 8.05 11.05
CA PHE A 79 6.44 7.34 12.33
C PHE A 79 7.45 6.18 12.35
N TYR A 80 7.47 5.36 11.31
CA TYR A 80 8.39 4.21 11.26
C TYR A 80 9.85 4.62 11.03
N ILE A 81 10.10 5.68 10.26
CA ILE A 81 11.44 6.27 10.14
C ILE A 81 11.97 6.65 11.52
N ASN A 82 11.20 7.43 12.29
CA ASN A 82 11.59 7.87 13.62
C ASN A 82 11.80 6.68 14.57
N LEU A 83 10.88 5.71 14.55
CA LEU A 83 10.97 4.51 15.38
C LEU A 83 12.27 3.73 15.11
N HIS A 84 12.62 3.53 13.84
CA HIS A 84 13.82 2.78 13.46
C HIS A 84 15.10 3.57 13.66
N GLU A 85 15.07 4.90 13.50
CA GLU A 85 16.17 5.78 13.89
C GLU A 85 16.49 5.62 15.38
N ASP A 86 15.48 5.68 16.25
CA ASP A 86 15.66 5.54 17.69
C ASP A 86 16.20 4.15 18.07
N MET A 87 15.75 3.10 17.37
CA MET A 87 16.14 1.71 17.68
C MET A 87 17.53 1.35 17.18
N TYR A 88 17.90 1.76 15.97
CA TYR A 88 19.06 1.19 15.27
C TYR A 88 20.21 2.17 15.06
N ARG A 89 19.99 3.49 15.09
CA ARG A 89 21.03 4.47 14.72
C ARG A 89 22.36 4.32 15.46
N LYS A 90 22.32 3.90 16.73
CA LYS A 90 23.53 3.80 17.55
C LYS A 90 24.32 2.52 17.32
N GLU A 91 23.64 1.41 17.09
CA GLU A 91 24.26 0.08 17.03
C GLU A 91 24.39 -0.43 15.59
N GLU A 92 23.41 -0.12 14.74
CA GLU A 92 23.30 -0.58 13.36
C GLU A 92 22.92 0.56 12.40
N PRO A 93 23.80 1.55 12.16
CA PRO A 93 23.45 2.73 11.35
C PRO A 93 23.05 2.39 9.90
N GLU A 94 23.63 1.35 9.30
CA GLU A 94 23.27 0.90 7.95
C GLU A 94 21.85 0.36 7.89
N THR A 95 21.40 -0.35 8.94
CA THR A 95 20.01 -0.82 9.07
C THR A 95 19.04 0.37 9.19
N ALA A 96 19.41 1.38 9.99
CA ALA A 96 18.60 2.61 10.11
C ALA A 96 18.49 3.34 8.76
N ASP A 97 19.57 3.47 8.00
CA ASP A 97 19.58 4.11 6.67
C ASP A 97 18.73 3.33 5.67
N PHE A 98 18.88 2.01 5.62
CA PHE A 98 18.07 1.16 4.74
C PHE A 98 16.56 1.30 5.04
N LEU A 99 16.17 1.26 6.32
CA LEU A 99 14.77 1.37 6.71
C LEU A 99 14.20 2.77 6.44
N ARG A 100 14.99 3.82 6.66
CA ARG A 100 14.61 5.18 6.27
C ARG A 100 14.34 5.27 4.77
N ASP A 101 15.24 4.76 3.94
CA ASP A 101 15.09 4.81 2.48
C ASP A 101 13.88 3.99 2.02
N TYR A 102 13.66 2.82 2.62
CA TYR A 102 12.48 1.99 2.36
C TYR A 102 11.16 2.73 2.66
N TYR A 103 11.02 3.32 3.85
CA TYR A 103 9.79 4.04 4.20
C TYR A 103 9.62 5.34 3.40
N THR A 104 10.72 6.03 3.07
CA THR A 104 10.68 7.22 2.21
C THR A 104 10.16 6.87 0.80
N ALA A 105 10.54 5.72 0.27
CA ALA A 105 10.07 5.25 -1.03
C ALA A 105 8.57 4.90 -1.08
N LEU A 106 7.91 4.72 0.08
CA LEU A 106 6.47 4.51 0.15
C LEU A 106 5.67 5.81 -0.03
N ILE A 107 6.28 6.97 0.22
CA ILE A 107 5.61 8.26 0.18
C ILE A 107 5.29 8.60 -1.28
N PRO A 108 4.01 8.84 -1.62
CA PRO A 108 3.63 9.23 -2.98
C PRO A 108 4.33 10.52 -3.40
N THR A 109 4.69 10.62 -4.68
CA THR A 109 5.21 11.88 -5.22
C THR A 109 4.12 12.96 -5.20
N PRO A 110 4.45 14.22 -4.86
CA PRO A 110 3.47 15.31 -4.76
C PRO A 110 2.64 15.55 -6.03
N ASP A 111 3.21 15.22 -7.18
CA ASP A 111 2.63 15.47 -8.51
C ASP A 111 1.85 14.28 -9.08
N GLN A 112 1.41 13.33 -8.26
CA GLN A 112 0.62 12.23 -8.77
C GLN A 112 -0.72 12.73 -9.29
N PRO A 113 -0.99 12.67 -10.62
CA PRO A 113 -2.19 13.24 -11.20
C PRO A 113 -3.44 12.52 -10.71
N GLU A 114 -4.53 13.25 -10.50
CA GLU A 114 -5.83 12.66 -10.13
C GLU A 114 -6.35 11.69 -11.19
N ILE A 115 -6.02 11.97 -12.44
CA ILE A 115 -6.38 11.15 -13.60
C ILE A 115 -5.09 10.67 -14.25
N GLY A 116 -4.94 9.36 -14.34
CA GLY A 116 -3.80 8.73 -15.00
C GLY A 116 -3.80 8.93 -16.52
N PRO A 117 -2.71 8.57 -17.20
CA PRO A 117 -2.54 8.76 -18.64
C PRO A 117 -3.60 8.04 -19.50
N GLU A 118 -4.30 7.06 -18.93
CA GLU A 118 -5.40 6.34 -19.57
C GLU A 118 -6.75 7.04 -19.43
N GLY A 119 -6.83 8.20 -18.78
CA GLY A 119 -8.07 8.91 -18.47
C GLY A 119 -8.90 8.25 -17.36
N LEU A 120 -8.27 7.43 -16.51
CA LEU A 120 -8.89 6.76 -15.37
C LEU A 120 -8.39 7.37 -14.07
N PRO A 121 -9.21 7.43 -12.99
CA PRO A 121 -8.78 7.93 -11.70
C PRO A 121 -7.57 7.15 -11.18
N THR A 122 -6.61 7.86 -10.59
CA THR A 122 -5.52 7.23 -9.83
C THR A 122 -6.08 6.66 -8.54
N MET A 123 -5.81 5.37 -8.28
CA MET A 123 -6.36 4.66 -7.13
C MET A 123 -5.29 4.40 -6.08
N PHE A 124 -5.67 4.51 -4.83
CA PHE A 124 -4.85 4.13 -3.70
C PHE A 124 -5.02 2.63 -3.40
N ARG A 125 -3.92 1.96 -3.10
CA ARG A 125 -3.95 0.52 -2.77
C ARG A 125 -4.10 0.27 -1.29
N TYR A 126 -3.64 1.18 -0.45
CA TYR A 126 -3.55 0.99 0.99
C TYR A 126 -4.14 2.19 1.73
N ALA A 127 -4.75 1.90 2.88
CA ALA A 127 -5.05 2.87 3.92
C ALA A 127 -4.06 2.72 5.06
N HIS A 128 -3.75 3.82 5.72
CA HIS A 128 -2.89 3.88 6.90
C HIS A 128 -3.70 4.45 8.05
N LEU A 129 -3.65 3.79 9.20
CA LEU A 129 -4.33 4.24 10.41
C LEU A 129 -3.31 4.41 11.54
N ARG A 130 -3.56 5.37 12.43
CA ARG A 130 -2.88 5.51 13.71
C ARG A 130 -3.85 5.29 14.88
N ASN A 131 -3.32 5.04 16.09
CA ASN A 131 -4.10 4.76 17.30
C ASN A 131 -5.14 3.65 17.07
N VAL A 132 -4.69 2.52 16.56
CA VAL A 132 -5.56 1.47 16.06
C VAL A 132 -6.03 0.54 17.15
N THR A 133 -7.30 0.18 17.10
CA THR A 133 -7.89 -0.91 17.87
C THR A 133 -8.46 -1.94 16.91
N LEU A 134 -7.89 -3.14 16.92
CA LEU A 134 -8.42 -4.31 16.21
C LEU A 134 -9.38 -5.06 17.14
N MET A 135 -10.56 -5.43 16.62
CA MET A 135 -11.54 -6.19 17.36
C MET A 135 -11.99 -7.40 16.55
N SER A 136 -11.86 -8.59 17.12
CA SER A 136 -12.33 -9.84 16.53
C SER A 136 -12.77 -10.81 17.64
N ALA A 137 -13.95 -11.42 17.49
CA ALA A 137 -14.49 -12.40 18.42
C ALA A 137 -14.38 -12.01 19.92
N GLY A 138 -14.59 -10.72 20.24
CA GLY A 138 -14.50 -10.21 21.61
C GLY A 138 -13.09 -9.87 22.12
N HIS A 139 -12.05 -10.11 21.31
CA HIS A 139 -10.69 -9.71 21.64
C HIS A 139 -10.36 -8.34 21.06
N LYS A 140 -9.64 -7.54 21.85
CA LYS A 140 -9.15 -6.21 21.44
C LYS A 140 -7.62 -6.21 21.44
N VAL A 141 -7.02 -5.68 20.36
CA VAL A 141 -5.57 -5.44 20.26
C VAL A 141 -5.32 -4.00 19.87
N LYS A 142 -4.47 -3.30 20.59
CA LYS A 142 -4.09 -1.91 20.31
C LYS A 142 -2.76 -1.87 19.58
N LEU A 143 -2.67 -1.10 18.50
CA LEU A 143 -1.48 -0.89 17.70
C LEU A 143 -1.25 0.61 17.51
N PRO A 144 0.01 1.09 17.49
CA PRO A 144 0.29 2.50 17.22
C PRO A 144 -0.12 2.86 15.79
N TYR A 145 0.20 2.00 14.83
CA TYR A 145 -0.11 2.15 13.42
C TYR A 145 -0.53 0.83 12.78
N TRP A 146 -1.29 0.92 11.69
CA TRP A 146 -1.73 -0.21 10.88
C TRP A 146 -1.80 0.21 9.41
N ARG A 147 -1.53 -0.75 8.52
CA ARG A 147 -1.63 -0.61 7.07
C ARG A 147 -2.44 -1.76 6.50
N GLY A 148 -3.48 -1.46 5.75
CA GLY A 148 -4.32 -2.46 5.11
C GLY A 148 -4.65 -2.13 3.66
N LYS A 149 -4.97 -3.16 2.88
CA LYS A 149 -5.42 -2.98 1.50
C LYS A 149 -6.84 -2.43 1.48
N LEU A 150 -7.06 -1.38 0.67
CA LEU A 150 -8.40 -0.81 0.47
C LEU A 150 -9.34 -1.81 -0.22
N SER A 151 -8.83 -2.69 -1.08
CA SER A 151 -9.62 -3.74 -1.73
C SER A 151 -10.14 -4.84 -0.80
N GLU A 152 -9.59 -4.96 0.41
CA GLU A 152 -10.00 -5.97 1.39
C GLU A 152 -11.00 -5.40 2.42
N ILE A 153 -11.44 -4.16 2.26
CA ILE A 153 -12.38 -3.50 3.16
C ILE A 153 -13.81 -3.79 2.66
N ASP A 154 -14.56 -4.57 3.44
CA ASP A 154 -15.94 -4.95 3.15
C ASP A 154 -16.93 -3.79 3.38
N GLY A 155 -16.60 -2.89 4.30
CA GLY A 155 -17.39 -1.71 4.64
C GLY A 155 -16.66 -0.74 5.55
N PHE A 156 -17.12 0.51 5.60
CA PHE A 156 -16.51 1.53 6.46
C PHE A 156 -17.52 2.48 7.06
N VAL A 157 -17.17 3.07 8.20
CA VAL A 157 -17.90 4.14 8.87
C VAL A 157 -16.93 5.26 9.26
N LEU A 158 -17.29 6.50 9.00
CA LEU A 158 -16.54 7.67 9.44
C LEU A 158 -17.00 8.13 10.82
N GLY A 159 -16.08 8.67 11.62
CA GLY A 159 -16.37 9.20 12.95
C GLY A 159 -16.67 8.13 13.99
N ALA A 160 -16.30 6.87 13.74
CA ALA A 160 -16.52 5.77 14.67
C ALA A 160 -15.26 5.51 15.50
N SER A 161 -15.39 5.55 16.84
CA SER A 161 -14.34 5.14 17.78
C SER A 161 -14.68 3.80 18.44
N ALA A 162 -13.63 3.08 18.90
CA ALA A 162 -13.80 1.75 19.49
C ALA A 162 -14.50 1.75 20.86
N GLY A 163 -14.86 2.91 21.42
CA GLY A 163 -15.27 3.07 22.82
C GLY A 163 -14.16 2.63 23.80
N GLU A 164 -14.15 3.14 25.00
CA GLU A 164 -13.23 2.70 26.07
C GLU A 164 -13.56 1.30 26.58
#